data_5c55afb68332a116c5b636d7326fdc78
#
_entry.id   5c55afb68332a116c5b636d7326fdc78
#
_cell.length_a   1.000
_cell.length_b   1.000
_cell.length_c   1.000
_cell.angle_alpha   90.00
_cell.angle_beta   90.00
_cell.angle_gamma   90.00
#
_symmetry.space_group_name_H-M   'P 1'
#
loop_
_entity.id
_entity.type
_entity.pdbx_description
1 polymer ?
#
loop_
_entity_poly.entity_id
_entity_poly.type
_entity_poly.pdbx_seq_one_letter_code
_entity_poly.pdbx_strand_id
1 'polypeptide(L)'
;MTAMATGVKTDRGMISVNQDVIRGDCDSQTGNQVLTFLERAEMRGLSTGVVSTARITHATPAANYAHIMDRNFEDDRDAENLSNPGNCADIARQLIEFQTKIPGSDGLEVALGGGRQSFILREEGADPETGNMGQRLDGRDLTQEWLSEHDNSQYVWNKEQFDAIDVDSTDHLLGLFQPSHMNYNFDLKSDQAGEPSLSEMTTKAIELLSKNEKGFYLNVEAGRIDHAHHATNPQRALVDTVEFAAAVKAAVEMVDLSETLIIVTADHSHVFTIAGYPARGNPILGKVVGLDASGATNTDPALAADGLPYTTLGYANGHGQYSLPDAQTADAIYREEINAGRVDLSDIDTTDQGFHSETLVPLSDETHAGEDVAIYAIGPGSDLVRGVMEQHLIYHVMMEASQLTER
;
A
#
# COMPACT_ATOMS: atom_id res chain seq x y z
N MET A 1 -5.54 -2.81 8.75
CA MET A 1 -5.26 -4.10 8.07
C MET A 1 -5.33 -5.31 9.00
N THR A 2 -4.79 -5.31 10.23
CA THR A 2 -4.89 -6.46 11.16
C THR A 2 -6.31 -7.03 11.27
N ALA A 3 -7.33 -6.18 11.44
CA ALA A 3 -8.72 -6.62 11.51
C ALA A 3 -9.19 -7.40 10.26
N MET A 4 -8.75 -6.98 9.08
CA MET A 4 -9.09 -7.64 7.81
C MET A 4 -8.30 -8.96 7.61
N ALA A 5 -7.06 -9.02 8.08
CA ALA A 5 -6.22 -10.20 7.93
C ALA A 5 -6.49 -11.28 8.98
N THR A 6 -7.03 -10.95 10.16
CA THR A 6 -7.13 -11.85 11.30
C THR A 6 -8.53 -11.98 11.90
N GLY A 7 -9.47 -11.09 11.56
CA GLY A 7 -10.77 -10.97 12.24
C GLY A 7 -10.71 -10.34 13.63
N VAL A 8 -9.53 -9.95 14.11
CA VAL A 8 -9.30 -9.40 15.45
C VAL A 8 -8.92 -7.92 15.36
N LYS A 9 -9.61 -7.07 16.09
CA LYS A 9 -9.24 -5.65 16.24
C LYS A 9 -8.07 -5.54 17.22
N THR A 10 -7.09 -4.72 16.88
CA THR A 10 -5.93 -4.42 17.73
C THR A 10 -5.78 -2.91 17.93
N ASP A 11 -4.86 -2.49 18.78
CA ASP A 11 -4.55 -1.09 18.98
C ASP A 11 -3.67 -0.52 17.87
N ARG A 12 -3.69 0.81 17.72
CA ARG A 12 -2.96 1.52 16.68
C ARG A 12 -1.46 1.23 16.73
N GLY A 13 -0.90 0.90 15.57
CA GLY A 13 0.54 0.73 15.39
C GLY A 13 1.05 -0.67 15.66
N MET A 14 0.17 -1.63 15.97
CA MET A 14 0.50 -3.04 16.13
C MET A 14 -0.03 -3.87 14.97
N ILE A 15 0.62 -4.99 14.66
CA ILE A 15 0.31 -5.82 13.49
C ILE A 15 0.10 -7.27 13.92
N SER A 16 -1.06 -7.84 13.56
CA SER A 16 -1.47 -9.24 13.72
C SER A 16 -1.23 -9.81 15.12
N VAL A 17 -1.48 -8.96 16.11
CA VAL A 17 -1.52 -9.28 17.54
C VAL A 17 -2.83 -8.80 18.14
N ASN A 18 -3.22 -9.34 19.31
CA ASN A 18 -4.41 -8.89 20.02
C ASN A 18 -4.18 -7.62 20.85
N GLN A 19 -5.21 -7.13 21.53
CA GLN A 19 -5.21 -5.90 22.32
C GLN A 19 -4.40 -5.95 23.63
N ASP A 20 -3.89 -7.13 24.02
CA ASP A 20 -3.12 -7.30 25.25
C ASP A 20 -1.62 -6.97 25.04
N VAL A 21 -1.21 -6.74 23.80
CA VAL A 21 0.16 -6.36 23.47
C VAL A 21 0.39 -4.88 23.77
N ILE A 22 1.54 -4.58 24.35
CA ILE A 22 1.99 -3.21 24.62
C ILE A 22 2.90 -2.74 23.49
N ARG A 23 2.56 -1.62 22.86
CA ARG A 23 3.34 -1.09 21.74
C ARG A 23 4.79 -0.85 22.14
N GLY A 24 5.71 -1.39 21.32
CA GLY A 24 7.16 -1.30 21.53
C GLY A 24 7.72 -2.26 22.57
N ASP A 25 6.91 -3.17 23.15
CA ASP A 25 7.33 -4.17 24.13
C ASP A 25 7.21 -5.60 23.58
N CYS A 26 8.35 -6.16 23.18
CA CYS A 26 8.45 -7.52 22.62
C CYS A 26 7.94 -8.60 23.57
N ASP A 27 8.22 -8.50 24.88
CA ASP A 27 7.83 -9.53 25.83
C ASP A 27 6.31 -9.67 25.92
N SER A 28 5.57 -8.57 25.71
CA SER A 28 4.11 -8.56 25.71
C SER A 28 3.50 -9.29 24.51
N GLN A 29 4.26 -9.51 23.44
CA GLN A 29 3.80 -10.18 22.22
C GLN A 29 3.63 -11.69 22.39
N THR A 30 4.35 -12.30 23.34
CA THR A 30 4.34 -13.74 23.53
C THR A 30 2.95 -14.26 23.93
N GLY A 31 2.38 -15.14 23.10
CA GLY A 31 1.03 -15.71 23.29
C GLY A 31 -0.13 -14.80 22.87
N ASN A 32 0.17 -13.61 22.33
CA ASN A 32 -0.81 -12.64 21.89
C ASN A 32 -0.83 -12.44 20.36
N GLN A 33 -0.09 -13.27 19.63
CA GLN A 33 -0.11 -13.33 18.16
C GLN A 33 -1.42 -13.93 17.67
N VAL A 34 -1.97 -13.43 16.58
CA VAL A 34 -3.24 -13.86 16.00
C VAL A 34 -3.02 -14.34 14.58
N LEU A 35 -3.33 -15.62 14.32
CA LEU A 35 -3.16 -16.21 12.99
C LEU A 35 -3.88 -15.40 11.91
N THR A 36 -3.15 -15.09 10.86
CA THR A 36 -3.66 -14.39 9.68
C THR A 36 -4.37 -15.34 8.72
N PHE A 37 -5.12 -14.79 7.78
CA PHE A 37 -5.71 -15.59 6.70
C PHE A 37 -4.63 -16.22 5.81
N LEU A 38 -3.54 -15.47 5.51
CA LEU A 38 -2.41 -15.96 4.74
C LEU A 38 -1.76 -17.18 5.42
N GLU A 39 -1.49 -17.12 6.72
CA GLU A 39 -0.92 -18.24 7.47
C GLU A 39 -1.83 -19.46 7.43
N ARG A 40 -3.16 -19.27 7.50
CA ARG A 40 -4.12 -20.37 7.36
C ARG A 40 -4.13 -20.96 5.97
N ALA A 41 -3.97 -20.14 4.93
CA ALA A 41 -3.85 -20.59 3.55
C ALA A 41 -2.61 -21.48 3.39
N GLU A 42 -1.46 -21.04 3.90
CA GLU A 42 -0.21 -21.80 3.92
C GLU A 42 -0.36 -23.16 4.64
N MET A 43 -0.92 -23.17 5.85
CA MET A 43 -1.18 -24.42 6.58
C MET A 43 -2.05 -25.42 5.81
N ARG A 44 -2.76 -24.98 4.80
CA ARG A 44 -3.58 -25.83 3.92
C ARG A 44 -2.90 -26.13 2.59
N GLY A 45 -1.70 -25.57 2.38
CA GLY A 45 -0.87 -25.73 1.20
C GLY A 45 -1.42 -25.02 -0.02
N LEU A 46 -2.11 -23.88 0.18
CA LEU A 46 -2.39 -22.92 -0.86
C LEU A 46 -1.12 -22.09 -1.09
N SER A 47 -0.92 -21.60 -2.31
CA SER A 47 0.11 -20.58 -2.55
C SER A 47 -0.32 -19.22 -2.04
N THR A 48 0.66 -18.42 -1.59
CA THR A 48 0.37 -17.11 -0.99
C THR A 48 1.23 -15.99 -1.56
N GLY A 49 0.65 -14.79 -1.59
CA GLY A 49 1.38 -13.62 -2.06
C GLY A 49 0.92 -12.31 -1.46
N VAL A 50 1.85 -11.38 -1.42
CA VAL A 50 1.62 -9.98 -1.04
C VAL A 50 2.24 -9.06 -2.09
N VAL A 51 1.47 -8.07 -2.54
CA VAL A 51 1.87 -7.08 -3.54
C VAL A 51 1.50 -5.70 -3.01
N SER A 52 2.42 -4.74 -3.07
CA SER A 52 2.14 -3.36 -2.65
C SER A 52 2.99 -2.36 -3.44
N THR A 53 2.47 -1.17 -3.66
CA THR A 53 3.27 -0.01 -4.08
C THR A 53 3.96 0.69 -2.91
N ALA A 54 3.67 0.30 -1.65
CA ALA A 54 4.44 0.68 -0.47
C ALA A 54 5.68 -0.23 -0.27
N ARG A 55 6.43 0.00 0.82
CA ARG A 55 7.43 -0.98 1.28
C ARG A 55 6.73 -2.28 1.63
N ILE A 56 7.31 -3.42 1.24
CA ILE A 56 6.73 -4.73 1.56
C ILE A 56 6.69 -4.99 3.08
N THR A 57 7.51 -4.28 3.84
CA THR A 57 7.53 -4.27 5.31
C THR A 57 6.54 -3.30 5.95
N HIS A 58 5.87 -2.46 5.16
CA HIS A 58 4.85 -1.52 5.65
C HIS A 58 3.63 -2.27 6.21
N ALA A 59 2.83 -1.59 7.03
CA ALA A 59 1.81 -2.23 7.87
C ALA A 59 0.81 -3.11 7.13
N THR A 60 0.37 -2.74 5.93
CA THR A 60 -0.65 -3.49 5.18
C THR A 60 -0.14 -4.82 4.65
N PRO A 61 0.96 -4.89 3.87
CA PRO A 61 1.51 -6.18 3.48
C PRO A 61 1.99 -6.99 4.69
N ALA A 62 2.67 -6.34 5.66
CA ALA A 62 3.17 -7.01 6.87
C ALA A 62 2.07 -7.68 7.70
N ALA A 63 0.86 -7.12 7.75
CA ALA A 63 -0.25 -7.71 8.50
C ALA A 63 -0.72 -9.07 7.96
N ASN A 64 -0.25 -9.50 6.81
CA ASN A 64 -0.54 -10.82 6.26
C ASN A 64 0.43 -11.91 6.78
N TYR A 65 1.72 -11.56 7.03
CA TYR A 65 2.77 -12.53 7.30
C TYR A 65 3.56 -12.28 8.60
N ALA A 66 3.41 -11.11 9.24
CA ALA A 66 4.19 -10.73 10.40
C ALA A 66 3.31 -10.47 11.63
N HIS A 67 3.86 -10.74 12.81
CA HIS A 67 3.29 -10.39 14.10
C HIS A 67 4.25 -9.48 14.82
N ILE A 68 3.83 -8.23 15.07
CA ILE A 68 4.77 -7.26 15.64
C ILE A 68 4.09 -6.23 16.55
N MET A 69 4.73 -5.93 17.66
CA MET A 69 4.29 -4.97 18.67
C MET A 69 4.45 -3.50 18.23
N ASP A 70 5.18 -3.23 17.15
CA ASP A 70 5.26 -1.90 16.53
C ASP A 70 5.48 -2.00 15.03
N ARG A 71 4.60 -1.39 14.24
CA ARG A 71 4.67 -1.33 12.78
C ARG A 71 5.94 -0.68 12.24
N ASN A 72 6.60 0.13 13.05
CA ASN A 72 7.83 0.80 12.67
C ASN A 72 9.08 -0.06 12.88
N PHE A 73 8.94 -1.29 13.38
CA PHE A 73 10.05 -2.23 13.50
C PHE A 73 10.22 -3.02 12.20
N GLU A 74 10.51 -2.29 11.11
CA GLU A 74 10.64 -2.85 9.77
C GLU A 74 11.97 -3.60 9.56
N ASP A 75 13.05 -3.14 10.21
CA ASP A 75 14.37 -3.79 10.22
C ASP A 75 15.03 -3.68 11.61
N ASP A 76 16.15 -4.35 11.80
CA ASP A 76 16.83 -4.47 13.10
C ASP A 76 17.40 -3.14 13.62
N ARG A 77 17.64 -2.14 12.76
CA ARG A 77 18.02 -0.79 13.16
C ARG A 77 16.92 -0.10 13.98
N ASP A 78 15.66 -0.37 13.66
CA ASP A 78 14.53 0.26 14.33
C ASP A 78 14.37 -0.17 15.80
N ALA A 79 15.10 -1.22 16.22
CA ALA A 79 15.14 -1.68 17.61
C ALA A 79 15.52 -0.57 18.61
N GLU A 80 16.32 0.41 18.19
CA GLU A 80 16.72 1.55 19.02
C GLU A 80 15.54 2.46 19.42
N ASN A 81 14.45 2.44 18.66
CA ASN A 81 13.25 3.25 18.87
C ASN A 81 12.19 2.55 19.74
N LEU A 82 12.43 1.31 20.13
CA LEU A 82 11.48 0.50 20.92
C LEU A 82 11.78 0.60 22.43
N SER A 83 10.74 0.53 23.24
CA SER A 83 10.88 0.51 24.69
C SER A 83 11.54 -0.77 25.21
N ASN A 84 11.24 -1.89 24.56
CA ASN A 84 11.82 -3.22 24.84
C ASN A 84 11.82 -4.04 23.54
N PRO A 85 12.87 -3.97 22.70
CA PRO A 85 12.94 -4.77 21.47
C PRO A 85 13.06 -6.27 21.73
N GLY A 86 13.59 -6.69 22.89
CA GLY A 86 13.74 -8.09 23.28
C GLY A 86 14.47 -8.91 22.21
N ASN A 87 13.91 -10.09 21.93
CA ASN A 87 14.37 -10.98 20.85
C ASN A 87 13.35 -11.10 19.71
N CYS A 88 12.42 -10.15 19.56
CA CYS A 88 11.48 -10.17 18.46
C CYS A 88 12.21 -9.99 17.13
N ALA A 89 11.77 -10.73 16.12
CA ALA A 89 12.23 -10.53 14.76
C ALA A 89 11.55 -9.29 14.18
N ASP A 90 12.30 -8.44 13.48
CA ASP A 90 11.76 -7.36 12.68
C ASP A 90 10.89 -7.89 11.52
N ILE A 91 10.13 -7.01 10.88
CA ILE A 91 9.16 -7.39 9.85
C ILE A 91 9.86 -8.02 8.63
N ALA A 92 10.97 -7.45 8.15
CA ALA A 92 11.71 -7.99 7.01
C ALA A 92 12.24 -9.41 7.30
N ARG A 93 12.76 -9.61 8.50
CA ARG A 93 13.20 -10.93 8.96
C ARG A 93 12.05 -11.92 9.04
N GLN A 94 10.87 -11.51 9.49
CA GLN A 94 9.71 -12.42 9.57
C GLN A 94 9.25 -12.89 8.20
N LEU A 95 9.37 -12.08 7.14
CA LEU A 95 9.09 -12.50 5.77
C LEU A 95 9.99 -13.65 5.33
N ILE A 96 11.31 -13.54 5.57
CA ILE A 96 12.29 -14.55 5.17
C ILE A 96 12.19 -15.83 6.00
N GLU A 97 11.93 -15.71 7.31
CA GLU A 97 11.84 -16.84 8.23
C GLU A 97 10.42 -17.46 8.29
N PHE A 98 9.49 -17.02 7.44
CA PHE A 98 8.07 -17.38 7.52
C PHE A 98 7.84 -18.89 7.53
N GLN A 99 8.45 -19.64 6.60
CA GLN A 99 8.34 -21.11 6.52
C GLN A 99 8.80 -21.81 7.78
N THR A 100 9.68 -21.21 8.58
CA THR A 100 10.16 -21.80 9.84
C THR A 100 9.18 -21.64 10.99
N LYS A 101 8.22 -20.72 10.85
CA LYS A 101 7.23 -20.36 11.88
C LYS A 101 5.88 -21.04 11.66
N ILE A 102 5.52 -21.28 10.41
CA ILE A 102 4.20 -21.78 10.03
C ILE A 102 4.31 -23.27 9.66
N PRO A 103 3.67 -24.17 10.42
CA PRO A 103 3.75 -25.61 10.15
C PRO A 103 3.20 -25.98 8.78
N GLY A 104 4.04 -26.58 7.95
CA GLY A 104 3.68 -27.07 6.61
C GLY A 104 3.78 -26.03 5.49
N SER A 105 4.21 -24.80 5.82
CA SER A 105 4.52 -23.76 4.84
C SER A 105 5.88 -23.99 4.21
N ASP A 106 6.01 -23.66 2.94
CA ASP A 106 7.27 -23.54 2.20
C ASP A 106 7.68 -22.08 1.96
N GLY A 107 6.98 -21.14 2.59
CA GLY A 107 7.20 -19.69 2.48
C GLY A 107 6.25 -19.04 1.51
N LEU A 108 6.21 -17.70 1.48
CA LEU A 108 5.42 -17.00 0.49
C LEU A 108 6.00 -17.22 -0.91
N GLU A 109 5.16 -17.52 -1.88
CA GLU A 109 5.60 -17.64 -3.27
C GLU A 109 5.84 -16.27 -3.92
N VAL A 110 5.12 -15.22 -3.48
CA VAL A 110 5.24 -13.89 -4.07
C VAL A 110 5.28 -12.80 -3.02
N ALA A 111 6.32 -11.97 -3.06
CA ALA A 111 6.39 -10.72 -2.30
C ALA A 111 6.94 -9.62 -3.22
N LEU A 112 6.09 -8.68 -3.65
CA LEU A 112 6.45 -7.61 -4.60
C LEU A 112 6.10 -6.24 -4.04
N GLY A 113 7.09 -5.32 -4.04
CA GLY A 113 6.88 -3.95 -3.56
C GLY A 113 8.18 -3.15 -3.46
N GLY A 114 8.16 -2.11 -2.64
CA GLY A 114 9.36 -1.37 -2.24
C GLY A 114 10.00 -1.92 -0.97
N GLY A 115 10.93 -1.17 -0.37
CA GLY A 115 11.51 -1.45 0.96
C GLY A 115 12.84 -2.20 0.93
N ARG A 116 13.54 -2.23 -0.21
CA ARG A 116 14.83 -2.91 -0.38
C ARG A 116 15.84 -2.58 0.73
N GLN A 117 15.84 -1.34 1.22
CA GLN A 117 16.76 -0.91 2.28
C GLN A 117 16.69 -1.74 3.56
N SER A 118 15.53 -2.30 3.92
CA SER A 118 15.33 -3.10 5.13
C SER A 118 15.80 -4.56 4.97
N PHE A 119 16.16 -4.97 3.75
CA PHE A 119 16.62 -6.32 3.43
C PHE A 119 18.13 -6.42 3.22
N ILE A 120 18.81 -5.31 2.94
CA ILE A 120 20.23 -5.27 2.60
C ILE A 120 21.07 -4.61 3.68
N LEU A 121 22.37 -4.95 3.70
CA LEU A 121 23.33 -4.51 4.69
C LEU A 121 23.53 -3.00 4.71
N ARG A 122 23.82 -2.46 5.89
CA ARG A 122 24.26 -1.06 6.06
C ARG A 122 25.74 -0.89 5.68
N GLU A 123 26.04 -1.18 4.43
CA GLU A 123 27.37 -1.06 3.84
C GLU A 123 27.30 -0.19 2.58
N GLU A 124 28.33 0.62 2.33
CA GLU A 124 28.40 1.45 1.13
C GLU A 124 28.41 0.55 -0.13
N GLY A 125 27.57 0.87 -1.10
CA GLY A 125 27.42 0.07 -2.32
C GLY A 125 26.48 -1.13 -2.21
N ALA A 126 25.81 -1.35 -1.07
CA ALA A 126 24.89 -2.47 -0.90
C ALA A 126 23.63 -2.34 -1.78
N ASP A 127 23.11 -1.12 -1.97
CA ASP A 127 21.97 -0.89 -2.84
C ASP A 127 22.38 -0.91 -4.31
N PRO A 128 21.85 -1.84 -5.13
CA PRO A 128 22.30 -2.04 -6.52
C PRO A 128 21.92 -0.90 -7.47
N GLU A 129 20.93 -0.09 -7.11
CA GLU A 129 20.46 1.03 -7.92
C GLU A 129 21.17 2.32 -7.59
N THR A 130 21.20 2.66 -6.32
CA THR A 130 21.69 3.98 -5.85
C THR A 130 23.15 3.95 -5.39
N GLY A 131 23.70 2.78 -5.10
CA GLY A 131 25.01 2.62 -4.46
C GLY A 131 25.00 3.03 -2.98
N ASN A 132 23.86 3.34 -2.40
CA ASN A 132 23.73 3.72 -1.01
C ASN A 132 23.80 2.49 -0.08
N MET A 133 23.87 2.76 1.22
CA MET A 133 23.78 1.73 2.26
C MET A 133 22.32 1.27 2.42
N GLY A 134 22.13 -0.01 2.71
CA GLY A 134 20.89 -0.50 3.31
C GLY A 134 20.75 -0.08 4.77
N GLN A 135 19.86 -0.73 5.50
CA GLN A 135 19.55 -0.38 6.88
C GLN A 135 19.94 -1.46 7.89
N ARG A 136 20.14 -2.71 7.47
CA ARG A 136 20.42 -3.81 8.37
C ARG A 136 21.80 -3.71 9.06
N LEU A 137 21.79 -3.94 10.38
CA LEU A 137 22.95 -3.89 11.27
C LEU A 137 23.40 -5.28 11.74
N ASP A 138 22.52 -6.30 11.59
CA ASP A 138 22.77 -7.68 12.05
C ASP A 138 23.74 -8.49 11.16
N GLY A 139 24.21 -7.90 10.07
CA GLY A 139 25.13 -8.53 9.13
C GLY A 139 24.45 -9.51 8.16
N ARG A 140 23.12 -9.52 8.08
CA ARG A 140 22.33 -10.39 7.20
C ARG A 140 21.93 -9.65 5.92
N ASP A 141 22.15 -10.27 4.77
CA ASP A 141 21.55 -9.89 3.49
C ASP A 141 20.35 -10.78 3.24
N LEU A 142 19.16 -10.30 3.56
CA LEU A 142 17.91 -11.06 3.47
C LEU A 142 17.51 -11.37 2.03
N THR A 143 18.04 -10.66 1.05
CA THR A 143 17.81 -10.96 -0.38
C THR A 143 18.57 -12.23 -0.80
N GLN A 144 19.78 -12.40 -0.26
CA GLN A 144 20.57 -13.62 -0.49
C GLN A 144 20.03 -14.81 0.30
N GLU A 145 19.50 -14.56 1.50
CA GLU A 145 18.84 -15.61 2.28
C GLU A 145 17.60 -16.12 1.57
N TRP A 146 16.75 -15.25 1.00
CA TRP A 146 15.62 -15.65 0.17
C TRP A 146 16.03 -16.62 -0.95
N LEU A 147 17.10 -16.28 -1.67
CA LEU A 147 17.64 -17.13 -2.76
C LEU A 147 18.21 -18.47 -2.27
N SER A 148 18.64 -18.56 -1.03
CA SER A 148 19.24 -19.79 -0.46
C SER A 148 18.23 -20.70 0.26
N GLU A 149 17.11 -20.12 0.71
CA GLU A 149 16.12 -20.84 1.51
C GLU A 149 14.98 -21.44 0.71
N HIS A 150 14.77 -20.96 -0.53
CA HIS A 150 13.72 -21.45 -1.40
C HIS A 150 14.28 -22.03 -2.70
N ASP A 151 13.80 -23.20 -3.08
CA ASP A 151 14.10 -23.79 -4.40
C ASP A 151 13.45 -22.96 -5.51
N ASN A 152 14.12 -22.86 -6.66
CA ASN A 152 13.62 -22.10 -7.83
C ASN A 152 13.21 -20.65 -7.51
N SER A 153 13.90 -20.04 -6.55
CA SER A 153 13.63 -18.67 -6.13
C SER A 153 14.32 -17.64 -7.01
N GLN A 154 13.69 -16.47 -7.11
CA GLN A 154 14.26 -15.31 -7.79
C GLN A 154 14.16 -14.07 -6.88
N TYR A 155 15.15 -13.19 -7.01
CA TYR A 155 15.13 -11.85 -6.47
C TYR A 155 15.34 -10.83 -7.59
N VAL A 156 14.47 -9.86 -7.68
CA VAL A 156 14.53 -8.79 -8.69
C VAL A 156 14.34 -7.42 -8.05
N TRP A 157 14.99 -6.39 -8.62
CA TRP A 157 14.92 -5.05 -8.06
C TRP A 157 14.65 -3.96 -9.12
N ASN A 158 14.52 -4.33 -10.41
CA ASN A 158 14.19 -3.40 -11.49
C ASN A 158 13.24 -4.04 -12.53
N LYS A 159 12.74 -3.20 -13.42
CA LYS A 159 11.77 -3.61 -14.44
C LYS A 159 12.33 -4.65 -15.41
N GLU A 160 13.59 -4.52 -15.85
CA GLU A 160 14.20 -5.45 -16.80
C GLU A 160 14.26 -6.87 -16.22
N GLN A 161 14.71 -6.99 -14.97
CA GLN A 161 14.76 -8.28 -14.27
C GLN A 161 13.37 -8.85 -14.04
N PHE A 162 12.40 -8.01 -13.64
CA PHE A 162 11.01 -8.41 -13.45
C PHE A 162 10.37 -8.94 -14.73
N ASP A 163 10.60 -8.27 -15.86
CA ASP A 163 10.07 -8.71 -17.16
C ASP A 163 10.70 -10.01 -17.65
N ALA A 164 11.96 -10.26 -17.26
CA ALA A 164 12.70 -11.46 -17.63
C ALA A 164 12.31 -12.71 -16.82
N ILE A 165 11.48 -12.59 -15.77
CA ILE A 165 11.04 -13.73 -14.97
C ILE A 165 10.27 -14.73 -15.82
N ASP A 166 10.79 -15.95 -15.85
CA ASP A 166 10.11 -17.11 -16.42
C ASP A 166 9.25 -17.77 -15.34
N VAL A 167 7.93 -17.61 -15.48
CA VAL A 167 6.93 -18.09 -14.53
C VAL A 167 6.97 -19.62 -14.36
N ASP A 168 7.24 -20.35 -15.46
CA ASP A 168 7.22 -21.81 -15.42
C ASP A 168 8.37 -22.40 -14.57
N SER A 169 9.49 -21.69 -14.49
CA SER A 169 10.68 -22.13 -13.74
C SER A 169 10.90 -21.40 -12.42
N THR A 170 10.01 -20.48 -12.02
CA THR A 170 10.10 -19.72 -10.78
C THR A 170 8.99 -20.13 -9.83
N ASP A 171 9.33 -20.56 -8.61
CA ASP A 171 8.35 -20.92 -7.58
C ASP A 171 8.21 -19.82 -6.51
N HIS A 172 9.31 -19.14 -6.17
CA HIS A 172 9.31 -18.04 -5.20
C HIS A 172 9.92 -16.76 -5.83
N LEU A 173 9.20 -15.65 -5.76
CA LEU A 173 9.61 -14.37 -6.32
C LEU A 173 9.58 -13.25 -5.27
N LEU A 174 10.76 -12.71 -4.95
CA LEU A 174 10.92 -11.47 -4.19
C LEU A 174 11.25 -10.33 -5.14
N GLY A 175 10.43 -9.29 -5.17
CA GLY A 175 10.70 -8.06 -5.95
C GLY A 175 10.70 -6.84 -5.05
N LEU A 176 11.86 -6.16 -4.94
CA LEU A 176 12.03 -4.96 -4.12
C LEU A 176 12.54 -3.81 -5.00
N PHE A 177 11.60 -3.06 -5.58
CA PHE A 177 11.87 -2.17 -6.71
C PHE A 177 12.41 -0.79 -6.31
N GLN A 178 12.25 -0.38 -5.05
CA GLN A 178 12.80 0.86 -4.50
C GLN A 178 13.44 0.64 -3.13
N PRO A 179 14.41 1.46 -2.73
CA PRO A 179 14.94 1.41 -1.37
C PRO A 179 13.85 1.60 -0.30
N SER A 180 12.95 2.56 -0.50
CA SER A 180 11.78 2.82 0.34
C SER A 180 10.50 2.43 -0.42
N HIS A 181 9.46 3.26 -0.39
CA HIS A 181 8.23 3.00 -1.16
C HIS A 181 8.50 3.06 -2.68
N MET A 182 7.71 2.37 -3.49
CA MET A 182 7.73 2.51 -4.94
C MET A 182 7.31 3.93 -5.36
N ASN A 183 7.70 4.35 -6.55
CA ASN A 183 7.26 5.64 -7.09
C ASN A 183 5.73 5.67 -7.25
N TYR A 184 5.15 6.87 -7.25
CA TYR A 184 3.76 7.02 -7.70
C TYR A 184 3.66 6.59 -9.17
N ASN A 185 2.53 6.01 -9.54
CA ASN A 185 2.32 5.56 -10.92
C ASN A 185 2.52 6.68 -11.97
N PHE A 186 2.25 7.92 -11.57
CA PHE A 186 2.54 9.11 -12.40
C PHE A 186 4.04 9.28 -12.70
N ASP A 187 4.88 8.96 -11.74
CA ASP A 187 6.32 9.22 -11.77
C ASP A 187 7.16 8.04 -12.29
N LEU A 188 6.56 6.87 -12.55
CA LEU A 188 7.26 5.67 -13.04
C LEU A 188 8.17 5.92 -14.24
N LYS A 189 7.77 6.83 -15.14
CA LYS A 189 8.54 7.14 -16.35
C LYS A 189 9.84 7.89 -16.08
N SER A 190 9.98 8.48 -14.91
CA SER A 190 11.18 9.20 -14.49
C SER A 190 12.20 8.30 -13.80
N ASP A 191 11.82 7.12 -13.39
CA ASP A 191 12.70 6.12 -12.81
C ASP A 191 13.61 5.51 -13.89
N GLN A 192 14.94 5.60 -13.70
CA GLN A 192 15.93 5.12 -14.67
C GLN A 192 16.13 3.61 -14.61
N ALA A 193 16.03 3.00 -13.44
CA ALA A 193 16.09 1.56 -13.27
C ALA A 193 14.80 0.90 -13.76
N GLY A 194 13.71 1.64 -13.65
CA GLY A 194 12.37 1.20 -13.96
C GLY A 194 11.81 0.26 -12.89
N GLU A 195 10.52 0.40 -12.65
CA GLU A 195 9.77 -0.48 -11.75
C GLU A 195 8.44 -0.89 -12.41
N PRO A 196 7.87 -2.05 -12.05
CA PRO A 196 6.59 -2.46 -12.60
C PRO A 196 5.44 -1.64 -11.99
N SER A 197 4.37 -1.45 -12.75
CA SER A 197 3.12 -0.92 -12.22
C SER A 197 2.41 -1.94 -11.32
N LEU A 198 1.42 -1.48 -10.55
CA LEU A 198 0.63 -2.36 -9.68
C LEU A 198 -0.11 -3.43 -10.48
N SER A 199 -0.65 -3.10 -11.67
CA SER A 199 -1.34 -4.06 -12.52
C SER A 199 -0.38 -5.10 -13.11
N GLU A 200 0.85 -4.73 -13.45
CA GLU A 200 1.88 -5.68 -13.90
C GLU A 200 2.30 -6.62 -12.77
N MET A 201 2.51 -6.09 -11.55
CA MET A 201 2.83 -6.92 -10.38
C MET A 201 1.68 -7.88 -10.04
N THR A 202 0.44 -7.40 -10.07
CA THR A 202 -0.75 -8.23 -9.84
C THR A 202 -0.86 -9.36 -10.86
N THR A 203 -0.63 -9.05 -12.14
CA THR A 203 -0.62 -10.05 -13.21
C THR A 203 0.41 -11.14 -12.98
N LYS A 204 1.67 -10.76 -12.73
CA LYS A 204 2.77 -11.70 -12.47
C LYS A 204 2.51 -12.55 -11.23
N ALA A 205 1.97 -11.93 -10.16
CA ALA A 205 1.62 -12.66 -8.94
C ALA A 205 0.56 -13.73 -9.21
N ILE A 206 -0.52 -13.39 -9.93
CA ILE A 206 -1.57 -14.35 -10.26
C ILE A 206 -1.02 -15.49 -11.15
N GLU A 207 -0.18 -15.18 -12.14
CA GLU A 207 0.47 -16.20 -12.99
C GLU A 207 1.26 -17.21 -12.16
N LEU A 208 2.08 -16.75 -11.22
CA LEU A 208 2.89 -17.61 -10.35
C LEU A 208 2.02 -18.43 -9.39
N LEU A 209 1.09 -17.78 -8.69
CA LEU A 209 0.26 -18.43 -7.67
C LEU A 209 -0.73 -19.42 -8.24
N SER A 210 -1.23 -19.19 -9.47
CA SER A 210 -2.20 -20.07 -10.15
C SER A 210 -1.62 -21.43 -10.58
N LYS A 211 -0.31 -21.64 -10.45
CA LYS A 211 0.32 -22.95 -10.65
C LYS A 211 -0.11 -23.98 -9.60
N ASN A 212 -0.53 -23.53 -8.43
CA ASN A 212 -1.00 -24.41 -7.37
C ASN A 212 -2.45 -24.84 -7.61
N GLU A 213 -2.66 -26.11 -7.87
CA GLU A 213 -4.00 -26.69 -8.11
C GLU A 213 -4.94 -26.62 -6.89
N LYS A 214 -4.41 -26.37 -5.68
CA LYS A 214 -5.22 -26.16 -4.48
C LYS A 214 -5.78 -24.73 -4.38
N GLY A 215 -5.27 -23.82 -5.21
CA GLY A 215 -5.62 -22.41 -5.21
C GLY A 215 -4.61 -21.53 -4.46
N PHE A 216 -4.95 -20.27 -4.30
CA PHE A 216 -4.03 -19.29 -3.73
C PHE A 216 -4.76 -18.21 -2.92
N TYR A 217 -3.99 -17.48 -2.10
CA TYR A 217 -4.36 -16.22 -1.49
C TYR A 217 -3.41 -15.12 -1.98
N LEU A 218 -3.96 -13.98 -2.38
CA LEU A 218 -3.18 -12.82 -2.80
C LEU A 218 -3.76 -11.55 -2.16
N ASN A 219 -2.91 -10.80 -1.45
CA ASN A 219 -3.20 -9.44 -1.02
C ASN A 219 -2.52 -8.45 -1.95
N VAL A 220 -3.28 -7.49 -2.49
CA VAL A 220 -2.78 -6.42 -3.36
C VAL A 220 -3.13 -5.07 -2.77
N GLU A 221 -2.14 -4.21 -2.59
CA GLU A 221 -2.30 -2.87 -2.02
C GLU A 221 -1.81 -1.79 -2.98
N ALA A 222 -2.67 -0.81 -3.24
CA ALA A 222 -2.27 0.46 -3.86
C ALA A 222 -1.86 1.48 -2.77
N GLY A 223 -0.77 1.19 -2.07
CA GLY A 223 -0.37 1.94 -0.86
C GLY A 223 -0.02 3.41 -1.13
N ARG A 224 0.30 3.77 -2.37
CA ARG A 224 0.66 5.15 -2.72
C ARG A 224 -0.54 6.09 -2.83
N ILE A 225 -1.78 5.59 -2.91
CA ILE A 225 -2.99 6.42 -2.84
C ILE A 225 -3.03 7.17 -1.49
N ASP A 226 -2.86 6.45 -0.39
CA ASP A 226 -2.80 7.00 0.97
C ASP A 226 -1.70 8.07 1.10
N HIS A 227 -0.48 7.76 0.66
CA HIS A 227 0.64 8.69 0.72
C HIS A 227 0.40 9.97 -0.10
N ALA A 228 -0.25 9.88 -1.25
CA ALA A 228 -0.59 11.05 -2.07
C ALA A 228 -1.63 11.94 -1.36
N HIS A 229 -2.58 11.33 -0.64
CA HIS A 229 -3.54 12.08 0.17
C HIS A 229 -2.87 12.75 1.35
N HIS A 230 -2.02 12.05 2.10
CA HIS A 230 -1.21 12.65 3.18
C HIS A 230 -0.39 13.85 2.71
N ALA A 231 0.13 13.78 1.48
CA ALA A 231 0.84 14.89 0.84
C ALA A 231 -0.10 15.98 0.29
N THR A 232 -1.41 15.83 0.37
CA THR A 232 -2.41 16.71 -0.27
C THR A 232 -2.22 16.89 -1.78
N ASN A 233 -1.69 15.86 -2.46
CA ASN A 233 -1.45 15.85 -3.91
C ASN A 233 -2.58 15.10 -4.64
N PRO A 234 -3.60 15.81 -5.17
CA PRO A 234 -4.76 15.17 -5.75
C PRO A 234 -4.46 14.44 -7.06
N GLN A 235 -3.48 14.90 -7.84
CA GLN A 235 -3.15 14.27 -9.12
C GLN A 235 -2.59 12.88 -8.92
N ARG A 236 -1.61 12.72 -8.00
CA ARG A 236 -1.00 11.43 -7.71
C ARG A 236 -2.01 10.47 -7.11
N ALA A 237 -2.85 10.94 -6.17
CA ALA A 237 -3.92 10.13 -5.58
C ALA A 237 -4.88 9.58 -6.65
N LEU A 238 -5.31 10.41 -7.61
CA LEU A 238 -6.20 9.99 -8.68
C LEU A 238 -5.53 9.03 -9.68
N VAL A 239 -4.27 9.27 -10.04
CA VAL A 239 -3.54 8.43 -11.00
C VAL A 239 -3.27 7.04 -10.40
N ASP A 240 -2.85 6.96 -9.14
CA ASP A 240 -2.66 5.68 -8.44
C ASP A 240 -4.00 4.94 -8.23
N THR A 241 -5.11 5.66 -8.00
CA THR A 241 -6.46 5.05 -7.95
C THR A 241 -6.87 4.46 -9.31
N VAL A 242 -6.54 5.12 -10.43
CA VAL A 242 -6.80 4.59 -11.78
C VAL A 242 -5.96 3.33 -12.03
N GLU A 243 -4.71 3.33 -11.60
CA GLU A 243 -3.85 2.14 -11.71
C GLU A 243 -4.34 0.99 -10.81
N PHE A 244 -4.83 1.29 -9.61
CA PHE A 244 -5.50 0.29 -8.78
C PHE A 244 -6.71 -0.33 -9.49
N ALA A 245 -7.54 0.47 -10.15
CA ALA A 245 -8.65 -0.04 -10.95
C ALA A 245 -8.16 -0.92 -12.12
N ALA A 246 -7.00 -0.62 -12.73
CA ALA A 246 -6.37 -1.46 -13.74
C ALA A 246 -5.90 -2.81 -13.17
N ALA A 247 -5.31 -2.81 -11.97
CA ALA A 247 -4.91 -4.04 -11.27
C ALA A 247 -6.12 -4.92 -10.93
N VAL A 248 -7.21 -4.32 -10.43
CA VAL A 248 -8.48 -5.04 -10.19
C VAL A 248 -9.03 -5.64 -11.48
N LYS A 249 -9.00 -4.87 -12.58
CA LYS A 249 -9.43 -5.38 -13.88
C LYS A 249 -8.59 -6.56 -14.34
N ALA A 250 -7.26 -6.48 -14.22
CA ALA A 250 -6.38 -7.59 -14.58
C ALA A 250 -6.72 -8.84 -13.76
N ALA A 251 -6.90 -8.72 -12.45
CA ALA A 251 -7.28 -9.84 -11.59
C ALA A 251 -8.62 -10.48 -12.04
N VAL A 252 -9.65 -9.66 -12.30
CA VAL A 252 -10.97 -10.16 -12.76
C VAL A 252 -10.88 -10.89 -14.10
N GLU A 253 -10.02 -10.45 -15.01
CA GLU A 253 -9.87 -11.03 -16.35
C GLU A 253 -9.01 -12.32 -16.35
N MET A 254 -8.21 -12.55 -15.31
CA MET A 254 -7.28 -13.69 -15.23
C MET A 254 -7.81 -14.89 -14.45
N VAL A 255 -8.78 -14.71 -13.55
CA VAL A 255 -9.26 -15.77 -12.68
C VAL A 255 -10.64 -16.30 -13.09
N ASP A 256 -10.96 -17.52 -12.67
CA ASP A 256 -12.33 -18.05 -12.79
C ASP A 256 -13.18 -17.53 -11.63
N LEU A 257 -14.09 -16.61 -11.93
CA LEU A 257 -14.99 -16.01 -10.96
C LEU A 257 -16.04 -16.98 -10.37
N SER A 258 -16.16 -18.20 -10.91
CA SER A 258 -16.97 -19.24 -10.29
C SER A 258 -16.25 -19.93 -9.10
N GLU A 259 -14.93 -19.77 -9.01
CA GLU A 259 -14.06 -20.40 -8.00
C GLU A 259 -13.25 -19.41 -7.17
N THR A 260 -13.11 -18.16 -7.64
CA THR A 260 -12.29 -17.13 -6.99
C THR A 260 -13.14 -16.01 -6.42
N LEU A 261 -12.99 -15.72 -5.13
CA LEU A 261 -13.53 -14.52 -4.47
C LEU A 261 -12.54 -13.36 -4.64
N ILE A 262 -13.01 -12.24 -5.18
CA ILE A 262 -12.29 -10.96 -5.19
C ILE A 262 -13.05 -9.98 -4.29
N ILE A 263 -12.34 -9.37 -3.33
CA ILE A 263 -12.85 -8.29 -2.48
C ILE A 263 -11.99 -7.04 -2.73
N VAL A 264 -12.62 -5.90 -2.94
CA VAL A 264 -11.97 -4.60 -3.14
C VAL A 264 -12.53 -3.59 -2.14
N THR A 265 -11.67 -2.98 -1.35
CA THR A 265 -12.05 -1.97 -0.36
C THR A 265 -10.87 -1.03 -0.06
N ALA A 266 -11.11 -0.01 0.75
CA ALA A 266 -10.07 0.74 1.47
C ALA A 266 -10.14 0.37 2.96
N ASP A 267 -9.04 0.57 3.69
CA ASP A 267 -8.97 0.38 5.13
C ASP A 267 -9.48 1.60 5.92
N HIS A 268 -9.46 2.78 5.31
CA HIS A 268 -10.03 4.03 5.79
C HIS A 268 -10.21 5.03 4.64
N SER A 269 -10.80 6.17 4.94
CA SER A 269 -10.93 7.33 4.07
C SER A 269 -9.91 8.41 4.45
N HIS A 270 -9.81 9.47 3.64
CA HIS A 270 -9.03 10.68 3.87
C HIS A 270 -9.94 11.91 3.90
N VAL A 271 -9.45 13.03 4.43
CA VAL A 271 -10.23 14.29 4.42
C VAL A 271 -10.26 14.97 3.05
N PHE A 272 -10.22 14.16 2.00
CA PHE A 272 -10.30 14.54 0.59
C PHE A 272 -11.76 14.74 0.16
N THR A 273 -12.04 15.81 -0.59
CA THR A 273 -13.38 16.12 -1.05
C THR A 273 -13.41 16.44 -2.54
N ILE A 274 -14.53 16.09 -3.19
CA ILE A 274 -14.88 16.51 -4.53
C ILE A 274 -16.12 17.42 -4.38
N ALA A 275 -15.99 18.70 -4.68
CA ALA A 275 -17.02 19.69 -4.39
C ALA A 275 -17.22 20.70 -5.53
N GLY A 276 -18.22 21.58 -5.39
CA GLY A 276 -18.54 22.62 -6.35
C GLY A 276 -19.48 22.18 -7.46
N TYR A 277 -19.73 23.09 -8.40
CA TYR A 277 -20.61 22.89 -9.55
C TYR A 277 -19.92 23.34 -10.84
N PRO A 278 -18.79 22.71 -11.23
CA PRO A 278 -18.10 23.07 -12.46
C PRO A 278 -18.95 22.72 -13.68
N ALA A 279 -18.74 23.43 -14.78
CA ALA A 279 -19.29 23.09 -16.07
C ALA A 279 -18.85 21.68 -16.51
N ARG A 280 -19.67 20.98 -17.27
CA ARG A 280 -19.31 19.67 -17.82
C ARG A 280 -18.05 19.78 -18.69
N GLY A 281 -17.05 18.92 -18.40
CA GLY A 281 -15.76 18.94 -19.08
C GLY A 281 -14.71 19.85 -18.42
N ASN A 282 -15.04 20.50 -17.30
CA ASN A 282 -14.02 21.16 -16.48
C ASN A 282 -12.96 20.14 -16.05
N PRO A 283 -11.66 20.43 -16.21
CA PRO A 283 -10.61 19.52 -15.73
C PRO A 283 -10.79 19.26 -14.23
N ILE A 284 -10.73 17.98 -13.81
CA ILE A 284 -10.95 17.62 -12.40
C ILE A 284 -9.94 18.29 -11.45
N LEU A 285 -8.70 18.45 -11.90
CA LEU A 285 -7.62 19.14 -11.16
C LEU A 285 -7.69 20.66 -11.30
N GLY A 286 -8.55 21.17 -12.19
CA GLY A 286 -8.61 22.60 -12.52
C GLY A 286 -9.37 23.41 -11.47
N LYS A 287 -9.18 24.73 -11.58
CA LYS A 287 -10.06 25.72 -10.93
C LYS A 287 -11.48 25.54 -11.46
N VAL A 288 -12.47 25.76 -10.61
CA VAL A 288 -13.87 25.63 -10.98
C VAL A 288 -14.24 26.72 -12.01
N VAL A 289 -14.73 26.30 -13.17
CA VAL A 289 -15.37 27.17 -14.16
C VAL A 289 -16.84 26.77 -14.24
N GLY A 290 -17.75 27.69 -13.89
CA GLY A 290 -19.18 27.46 -13.83
C GLY A 290 -19.90 27.75 -15.15
N LEU A 291 -21.23 27.78 -15.10
CA LEU A 291 -22.11 28.16 -16.19
C LEU A 291 -22.67 29.58 -15.97
N ASP A 292 -22.90 30.31 -17.04
CA ASP A 292 -23.64 31.56 -17.00
C ASP A 292 -25.17 31.34 -16.92
N ALA A 293 -25.95 32.40 -16.84
CA ALA A 293 -27.41 32.34 -16.76
C ALA A 293 -28.08 31.74 -18.01
N SER A 294 -27.38 31.64 -19.13
CA SER A 294 -27.86 30.97 -20.34
C SER A 294 -27.54 29.49 -20.41
N GLY A 295 -26.73 28.99 -19.45
CA GLY A 295 -26.21 27.61 -19.42
C GLY A 295 -24.93 27.43 -20.24
N ALA A 296 -24.31 28.49 -20.73
CA ALA A 296 -23.01 28.41 -21.38
C ALA A 296 -21.87 28.43 -20.38
N THR A 297 -20.77 27.72 -20.70
CA THR A 297 -19.59 27.71 -19.88
C THR A 297 -18.93 29.09 -19.80
N ASN A 298 -18.65 29.55 -18.59
CA ASN A 298 -17.91 30.81 -18.40
C ASN A 298 -16.47 30.71 -18.94
N THR A 299 -15.84 31.85 -19.21
CA THR A 299 -14.44 31.94 -19.63
C THR A 299 -13.49 31.97 -18.45
N ASP A 300 -13.94 32.53 -17.32
CA ASP A 300 -13.11 32.79 -16.16
C ASP A 300 -13.48 31.84 -15.01
N PRO A 301 -12.53 31.52 -14.11
CA PRO A 301 -12.81 30.75 -12.92
C PRO A 301 -13.85 31.41 -12.01
N ALA A 302 -14.68 30.61 -11.38
CA ALA A 302 -15.59 31.04 -10.33
C ALA A 302 -14.79 31.54 -9.12
N LEU A 303 -15.27 32.64 -8.52
CA LEU A 303 -14.65 33.20 -7.32
C LEU A 303 -15.48 32.84 -6.10
N ALA A 304 -14.80 32.51 -5.01
CA ALA A 304 -15.39 32.33 -3.68
C ALA A 304 -15.77 33.70 -3.06
N ALA A 305 -16.35 33.71 -1.87
CA ALA A 305 -16.80 34.95 -1.23
C ALA A 305 -15.65 35.91 -0.84
N ASP A 306 -14.43 35.41 -0.78
CA ASP A 306 -13.19 36.17 -0.56
C ASP A 306 -12.63 36.79 -1.87
N GLY A 307 -13.27 36.51 -3.01
CA GLY A 307 -12.84 37.00 -4.33
C GLY A 307 -11.71 36.16 -4.95
N LEU A 308 -11.35 35.03 -4.37
CA LEU A 308 -10.29 34.15 -4.89
C LEU A 308 -10.87 32.95 -5.64
N PRO A 309 -10.17 32.42 -6.67
CA PRO A 309 -10.56 31.19 -7.34
C PRO A 309 -10.36 29.98 -6.41
N TYR A 310 -11.03 28.87 -6.71
CA TYR A 310 -10.94 27.62 -5.95
C TYR A 310 -11.01 26.40 -6.86
N THR A 311 -10.52 25.25 -6.39
CA THR A 311 -10.50 23.98 -7.11
C THR A 311 -11.71 23.11 -6.77
N THR A 312 -12.03 22.15 -7.66
CA THR A 312 -13.04 21.10 -7.39
C THR A 312 -12.58 20.13 -6.32
N LEU A 313 -11.29 19.80 -6.31
CA LEU A 313 -10.68 18.91 -5.35
C LEU A 313 -10.12 19.72 -4.18
N GLY A 314 -10.24 19.18 -2.96
CA GLY A 314 -9.74 19.87 -1.78
C GLY A 314 -9.54 18.93 -0.59
N TYR A 315 -8.83 19.44 0.43
CA TYR A 315 -8.55 18.73 1.69
C TYR A 315 -8.94 19.60 2.88
N ALA A 316 -9.53 18.98 3.91
CA ALA A 316 -9.95 19.72 5.08
C ALA A 316 -8.78 20.12 6.00
N ASN A 317 -7.73 19.33 6.05
CA ASN A 317 -6.52 19.61 6.83
C ASN A 317 -5.26 19.15 6.09
N GLY A 318 -4.09 19.50 6.62
CA GLY A 318 -2.78 19.13 6.08
C GLY A 318 -1.84 20.32 6.01
N HIS A 319 -0.78 20.18 5.23
CA HIS A 319 0.34 21.14 5.16
C HIS A 319 -0.04 22.49 4.52
N GLY A 320 -1.09 22.50 3.70
CA GLY A 320 -1.49 23.66 2.92
C GLY A 320 -0.89 23.69 1.52
N GLN A 321 -1.20 24.76 0.78
CA GLN A 321 -0.80 24.87 -0.61
C GLN A 321 0.69 25.12 -0.75
N TYR A 322 1.33 24.34 -1.59
CA TYR A 322 2.69 24.55 -2.10
C TYR A 322 2.82 23.86 -3.48
N SER A 323 3.92 24.12 -4.18
CA SER A 323 4.26 23.44 -5.41
C SER A 323 5.70 22.99 -5.34
N LEU A 324 5.95 21.75 -5.72
CA LEU A 324 7.29 21.20 -5.83
C LEU A 324 7.65 21.07 -7.31
N PRO A 325 8.88 21.48 -7.70
CA PRO A 325 9.24 21.55 -9.12
C PRO A 325 9.43 20.20 -9.80
N ASP A 326 9.67 19.12 -9.06
CA ASP A 326 10.10 17.85 -9.61
C ASP A 326 9.29 16.66 -9.07
N ALA A 327 9.55 15.48 -9.65
CA ALA A 327 8.98 14.21 -9.24
C ALA A 327 9.09 14.02 -7.72
N GLN A 328 7.99 13.61 -7.12
CA GLN A 328 7.90 13.32 -5.72
C GLN A 328 8.36 11.88 -5.49
N THR A 329 9.46 11.71 -4.78
CA THR A 329 9.78 10.39 -4.24
C THR A 329 8.78 10.01 -3.15
N ALA A 330 8.75 8.72 -2.83
CA ALA A 330 7.93 8.17 -1.76
C ALA A 330 8.12 8.85 -0.41
N ASP A 331 9.33 9.33 -0.18
CA ASP A 331 9.75 9.98 1.06
C ASP A 331 9.78 11.49 0.88
N ALA A 332 8.85 12.04 0.08
CA ALA A 332 8.72 13.48 -0.10
C ALA A 332 8.72 14.18 1.26
N ILE A 333 9.77 14.95 1.50
CA ILE A 333 9.93 15.70 2.73
C ILE A 333 8.88 16.80 2.73
N TYR A 334 7.97 16.74 3.68
CA TYR A 334 7.03 17.83 3.91
C TYR A 334 7.80 19.09 4.26
N ARG A 335 7.33 20.22 3.79
CA ARG A 335 8.01 21.49 4.08
C ARG A 335 7.92 21.80 5.57
N GLU A 336 8.97 22.42 6.10
CA GLU A 336 8.98 22.92 7.46
C GLU A 336 7.93 24.02 7.68
N GLU A 337 7.60 24.80 6.64
CA GLU A 337 6.60 25.86 6.70
C GLU A 337 5.21 25.31 6.32
N ILE A 338 4.30 25.33 7.29
CA ILE A 338 2.89 25.02 7.09
C ILE A 338 2.18 26.27 6.55
N ASN A 339 1.57 26.15 5.37
CA ASN A 339 0.92 27.24 4.66
C ASN A 339 -0.59 26.97 4.51
N ALA A 340 -1.27 26.83 5.66
CA ALA A 340 -2.71 26.55 5.65
C ALA A 340 -3.56 27.80 5.41
N GLY A 341 -4.79 27.56 4.99
CA GLY A 341 -5.78 28.57 4.68
C GLY A 341 -5.92 28.83 3.20
N ARG A 342 -6.69 29.88 2.90
CA ARG A 342 -6.94 30.28 1.51
C ARG A 342 -5.70 30.94 0.91
N VAL A 343 -5.35 30.54 -0.29
CA VAL A 343 -4.27 31.11 -1.09
C VAL A 343 -4.85 31.64 -2.40
N ASP A 344 -4.24 32.70 -2.92
CA ASP A 344 -4.61 33.19 -4.25
C ASP A 344 -4.08 32.25 -5.34
N LEU A 345 -4.95 31.44 -5.91
CA LEU A 345 -4.64 30.48 -6.97
C LEU A 345 -4.65 31.11 -8.37
N SER A 346 -4.87 32.44 -8.52
CA SER A 346 -5.04 33.07 -9.85
C SER A 346 -3.90 32.75 -10.80
N ASP A 347 -2.65 32.81 -10.31
CA ASP A 347 -1.44 32.60 -11.09
C ASP A 347 -0.82 31.19 -10.89
N ILE A 348 -1.50 30.31 -10.14
CA ILE A 348 -1.03 28.95 -9.86
C ILE A 348 -1.68 27.98 -10.86
N ASP A 349 -0.88 27.13 -11.50
CA ASP A 349 -1.38 26.00 -12.29
C ASP A 349 -1.75 24.83 -11.36
N THR A 350 -3.04 24.69 -11.10
CA THR A 350 -3.55 23.61 -10.23
C THR A 350 -3.57 22.24 -10.91
N THR A 351 -3.25 22.16 -12.20
CA THR A 351 -3.11 20.92 -12.96
C THR A 351 -1.66 20.41 -13.00
N ASP A 352 -0.73 21.18 -12.44
CA ASP A 352 0.68 20.78 -12.33
C ASP A 352 0.85 19.58 -11.39
N GLN A 353 1.74 18.68 -11.76
CA GLN A 353 2.03 17.47 -10.99
C GLN A 353 2.55 17.74 -9.57
N GLY A 354 3.24 18.85 -9.39
CA GLY A 354 3.78 19.28 -8.10
C GLY A 354 2.80 20.11 -7.27
N PHE A 355 1.54 20.31 -7.74
CA PHE A 355 0.55 21.08 -7.00
C PHE A 355 0.05 20.32 -5.77
N HIS A 356 0.14 20.96 -4.61
CA HIS A 356 -0.46 20.53 -3.36
C HIS A 356 -1.60 21.48 -2.97
N SER A 357 -2.73 20.90 -2.56
CA SER A 357 -3.96 21.65 -2.34
C SER A 357 -3.91 22.53 -1.10
N GLU A 358 -4.70 23.61 -1.13
CA GLU A 358 -5.01 24.39 0.07
C GLU A 358 -5.67 23.49 1.13
N THR A 359 -5.40 23.78 2.41
CA THR A 359 -6.04 23.13 3.55
C THR A 359 -6.58 24.16 4.55
N LEU A 360 -7.68 23.84 5.21
CA LEU A 360 -8.29 24.74 6.19
C LEU A 360 -7.56 24.68 7.53
N VAL A 361 -7.25 23.49 8.03
CA VAL A 361 -6.62 23.26 9.32
C VAL A 361 -5.14 22.92 9.11
N PRO A 362 -4.21 23.71 9.68
CA PRO A 362 -2.78 23.49 9.50
C PRO A 362 -2.31 22.28 10.32
N LEU A 363 -1.83 21.25 9.64
CA LEU A 363 -1.19 20.09 10.26
C LEU A 363 0.10 19.77 9.50
N SER A 364 1.01 19.06 10.14
CA SER A 364 2.22 18.56 9.48
C SER A 364 1.94 17.53 8.39
N ASP A 365 0.74 16.97 8.41
CA ASP A 365 0.30 15.88 7.54
C ASP A 365 -1.21 15.92 7.39
N GLU A 366 -1.72 15.48 6.26
CA GLU A 366 -3.17 15.28 6.10
C GLU A 366 -3.60 14.04 6.90
N THR A 367 -4.81 13.99 7.38
CA THR A 367 -5.30 12.91 8.22
C THR A 367 -6.29 12.01 7.53
N HIS A 368 -6.35 10.76 8.00
CA HIS A 368 -7.46 9.87 7.70
C HIS A 368 -8.79 10.48 8.15
N ALA A 369 -9.88 10.05 7.52
CA ALA A 369 -11.23 10.44 7.88
C ALA A 369 -12.04 9.25 8.42
N GLY A 370 -13.16 9.54 9.04
CA GLY A 370 -13.97 8.56 9.77
C GLY A 370 -15.25 8.10 9.04
N GLU A 371 -15.43 8.48 7.78
CA GLU A 371 -16.60 8.03 7.01
C GLU A 371 -16.44 6.57 6.55
N ASP A 372 -17.57 5.93 6.30
CA ASP A 372 -17.61 4.59 5.70
C ASP A 372 -16.93 4.59 4.33
N VAL A 373 -16.16 3.55 4.05
CA VAL A 373 -15.55 3.30 2.74
C VAL A 373 -16.32 2.20 1.99
N ALA A 374 -16.32 2.29 0.66
CA ALA A 374 -16.99 1.31 -0.17
C ALA A 374 -16.27 -0.05 -0.15
N ILE A 375 -17.03 -1.14 -0.14
CA ILE A 375 -16.54 -2.49 -0.34
C ILE A 375 -17.30 -3.14 -1.50
N TYR A 376 -16.56 -3.78 -2.38
CA TYR A 376 -17.07 -4.52 -3.54
C TYR A 376 -16.58 -5.96 -3.46
N ALA A 377 -17.42 -6.90 -3.87
CA ALA A 377 -17.04 -8.31 -3.95
C ALA A 377 -17.67 -8.99 -5.16
N ILE A 378 -16.96 -9.97 -5.73
CA ILE A 378 -17.43 -10.84 -6.79
C ILE A 378 -16.86 -12.25 -6.59
N GLY A 379 -17.60 -13.28 -6.97
CA GLY A 379 -17.20 -14.66 -6.81
C GLY A 379 -17.91 -15.37 -5.64
N PRO A 380 -17.46 -16.58 -5.26
CA PRO A 380 -18.05 -17.35 -4.15
C PRO A 380 -18.01 -16.57 -2.83
N GLY A 381 -19.15 -16.53 -2.11
CA GLY A 381 -19.26 -15.80 -0.84
C GLY A 381 -19.45 -14.29 -0.96
N SER A 382 -19.46 -13.73 -2.18
CA SER A 382 -19.64 -12.29 -2.39
C SER A 382 -21.01 -11.78 -1.91
N ASP A 383 -22.03 -12.65 -1.81
CA ASP A 383 -23.35 -12.34 -1.27
C ASP A 383 -23.34 -12.05 0.24
N LEU A 384 -22.27 -12.38 0.95
CA LEU A 384 -22.05 -12.03 2.35
C LEU A 384 -21.63 -10.56 2.53
N VAL A 385 -21.09 -9.94 1.47
CA VAL A 385 -20.68 -8.53 1.47
C VAL A 385 -21.87 -7.66 1.11
N ARG A 386 -22.53 -7.07 2.12
CA ARG A 386 -23.73 -6.24 1.91
C ARG A 386 -24.04 -5.31 3.09
N GLY A 387 -24.67 -4.18 2.77
CA GLY A 387 -25.04 -3.19 3.77
C GLY A 387 -23.81 -2.52 4.39
N VAL A 388 -23.94 -2.09 5.63
CA VAL A 388 -22.81 -1.57 6.42
C VAL A 388 -22.30 -2.68 7.33
N MET A 389 -21.02 -2.93 7.29
CA MET A 389 -20.39 -4.01 8.03
C MET A 389 -19.07 -3.53 8.67
N GLU A 390 -18.71 -4.13 9.79
CA GLU A 390 -17.43 -3.84 10.41
C GLU A 390 -16.27 -4.50 9.67
N GLN A 391 -15.14 -3.82 9.59
CA GLN A 391 -13.98 -4.17 8.79
C GLN A 391 -13.43 -5.59 9.09
N HIS A 392 -13.46 -6.03 10.36
CA HIS A 392 -13.01 -7.37 10.73
C HIS A 392 -13.87 -8.51 10.17
N LEU A 393 -15.10 -8.23 9.72
CA LEU A 393 -15.97 -9.23 9.08
C LEU A 393 -15.45 -9.66 7.71
N ILE A 394 -14.59 -8.88 7.08
CA ILE A 394 -13.92 -9.26 5.81
C ILE A 394 -13.17 -10.58 5.97
N TYR A 395 -12.41 -10.73 7.08
CA TYR A 395 -11.76 -11.99 7.40
C TYR A 395 -12.74 -13.17 7.45
N HIS A 396 -13.88 -13.00 8.12
CA HIS A 396 -14.86 -14.07 8.25
C HIS A 396 -15.54 -14.40 6.91
N VAL A 397 -15.74 -13.41 6.02
CA VAL A 397 -16.21 -13.64 4.65
C VAL A 397 -15.20 -14.50 3.88
N MET A 398 -13.91 -14.16 3.95
CA MET A 398 -12.85 -14.95 3.31
C MET A 398 -12.78 -16.38 3.87
N MET A 399 -12.87 -16.55 5.20
CA MET A 399 -12.86 -17.85 5.86
C MET A 399 -14.04 -18.75 5.43
N GLU A 400 -15.22 -18.18 5.33
CA GLU A 400 -16.43 -18.90 4.89
C GLU A 400 -16.32 -19.29 3.41
N ALA A 401 -15.95 -18.34 2.55
CA ALA A 401 -15.85 -18.55 1.11
C ALA A 401 -14.77 -19.60 0.75
N SER A 402 -13.63 -19.57 1.43
CA SER A 402 -12.51 -20.50 1.20
C SER A 402 -12.66 -21.85 1.88
N GLN A 403 -13.65 -22.00 2.78
CA GLN A 403 -13.82 -23.18 3.64
C GLN A 403 -12.57 -23.54 4.47
N LEU A 404 -11.74 -22.54 4.78
CA LEU A 404 -10.55 -22.70 5.65
C LEU A 404 -10.92 -22.75 7.15
N THR A 405 -12.21 -22.84 7.48
CA THR A 405 -12.69 -22.96 8.85
C THR A 405 -12.10 -24.21 9.53
N GLU A 406 -11.82 -24.11 10.81
CA GLU A 406 -11.32 -25.22 11.62
C GLU A 406 -12.27 -26.41 11.55
N ARG A 407 -11.79 -27.57 11.12
CA ARG A 407 -12.39 -28.86 11.38
C ARG A 407 -11.62 -29.58 12.47
#